data_4ddb2980708c192de0fc2136872c43d7
#
_entry.id   4ddb2980708c192de0fc2136872c43d7
#
_cell.length_a   1.000
_cell.length_b   1.000
_cell.length_c   1.000
_cell.angle_alpha   90.00
_cell.angle_beta   90.00
_cell.angle_gamma   90.00
#
_symmetry.space_group_name_H-M   'P 1'
#
loop_
_entity.id
_entity.type
_entity.pdbx_description
1 polymer ?
#
loop_
_entity_poly.entity_id
_entity_poly.type
_entity_poly.pdbx_seq_one_letter_code
_entity_poly.pdbx_strand_id
1 'polypeptide(L)'
;DSTDGVGGSFTLVAGDSVSADGGSFAFYGGNSTEADGGDITWRAGDSDDAVGGHVEISAGKSVDSAAGHVTIEAGDSTVGTGGHITMTAGDSVNSTGGGFTLTLGDSVEDAAGAVAITAGSSTDSTGGGFTLTAGDSNDSTGGSFTLVAGDSVKDDGGSFTFYGGNSTEADGGDITWR
;
A
#
# COMPACT_ATOMS: atom_id res chain seq x y z
N ASP A 1 -33.13 4.07 -6.76
CA ASP A 1 -33.40 3.28 -5.55
C ASP A 1 -34.42 2.19 -5.88
N SER A 2 -34.27 1.02 -5.28
CA SER A 2 -35.20 -0.09 -5.40
C SER A 2 -35.49 -0.66 -4.01
N THR A 3 -36.77 -0.99 -3.72
CA THR A 3 -37.18 -1.60 -2.45
C THR A 3 -37.16 -3.11 -2.50
N ASP A 4 -37.38 -3.73 -3.70
CA ASP A 4 -37.53 -5.18 -3.86
C ASP A 4 -36.67 -5.76 -5.01
N GLY A 5 -35.73 -5.01 -5.55
CA GLY A 5 -34.92 -5.42 -6.69
C GLY A 5 -33.51 -4.86 -6.68
N VAL A 6 -32.76 -5.15 -7.72
CA VAL A 6 -31.39 -4.62 -7.90
C VAL A 6 -31.45 -3.13 -8.16
N GLY A 7 -30.65 -2.35 -7.45
CA GLY A 7 -30.47 -0.90 -7.69
C GLY A 7 -29.86 -0.63 -9.07
N GLY A 8 -30.00 0.61 -9.53
CA GLY A 8 -29.42 1.05 -10.81
C GLY A 8 -27.89 1.04 -10.80
N SER A 9 -27.30 0.80 -11.95
CA SER A 9 -25.84 0.87 -12.18
C SER A 9 -25.46 2.10 -13.01
N PHE A 10 -24.24 2.59 -12.84
CA PHE A 10 -23.62 3.60 -13.64
C PHE A 10 -22.29 3.07 -14.20
N THR A 11 -22.12 3.13 -15.51
CA THR A 11 -20.92 2.64 -16.19
C THR A 11 -20.35 3.71 -17.09
N LEU A 12 -19.05 3.99 -16.94
CA LEU A 12 -18.27 4.87 -17.80
C LEU A 12 -17.21 4.04 -18.51
N VAL A 13 -17.15 4.12 -19.85
CA VAL A 13 -16.17 3.41 -20.67
C VAL A 13 -15.54 4.39 -21.63
N ALA A 14 -14.21 4.48 -21.63
CA ALA A 14 -13.48 5.15 -22.70
C ALA A 14 -13.37 4.24 -23.93
N GLY A 15 -13.22 4.82 -25.11
CA GLY A 15 -13.21 4.05 -26.37
C GLY A 15 -11.92 3.22 -26.55
N ASP A 16 -12.08 2.06 -27.18
CA ASP A 16 -10.98 1.21 -27.59
C ASP A 16 -10.33 1.69 -28.89
N SER A 17 -9.06 1.36 -29.11
CA SER A 17 -8.36 1.57 -30.38
C SER A 17 -7.57 0.33 -30.78
N VAL A 18 -7.47 0.07 -32.09
CA VAL A 18 -6.70 -1.05 -32.65
C VAL A 18 -5.29 -0.63 -33.06
N SER A 19 -5.09 0.63 -33.45
CA SER A 19 -3.85 1.12 -34.08
C SER A 19 -3.26 2.38 -33.42
N ALA A 20 -3.89 2.89 -32.38
CA ALA A 20 -3.45 4.06 -31.64
C ALA A 20 -3.78 3.87 -30.15
N ASP A 21 -3.49 4.85 -29.32
CA ASP A 21 -3.82 4.81 -27.90
C ASP A 21 -5.34 4.73 -27.70
N GLY A 22 -5.78 3.95 -26.71
CA GLY A 22 -7.16 3.93 -26.25
C GLY A 22 -7.54 5.24 -25.57
N GLY A 23 -8.85 5.48 -25.41
CA GLY A 23 -9.37 6.64 -24.70
C GLY A 23 -9.01 6.63 -23.21
N SER A 24 -8.98 7.80 -22.57
CA SER A 24 -8.66 7.95 -21.16
C SER A 24 -9.82 8.56 -20.36
N PHE A 25 -9.83 8.30 -19.05
CA PHE A 25 -10.66 8.93 -18.05
C PHE A 25 -9.81 9.69 -17.05
N ALA A 26 -10.27 10.88 -16.64
CA ALA A 26 -9.64 11.66 -15.59
C ALA A 26 -10.68 12.25 -14.64
N PHE A 27 -10.43 12.15 -13.33
CA PHE A 27 -11.23 12.76 -12.27
C PHE A 27 -10.34 13.70 -11.47
N TYR A 28 -10.75 14.94 -11.32
CA TYR A 28 -10.02 15.98 -10.61
C TYR A 28 -10.89 16.65 -9.56
N GLY A 29 -10.39 16.81 -8.34
CA GLY A 29 -10.92 17.81 -7.41
C GLY A 29 -10.56 19.22 -7.88
N GLY A 30 -11.35 20.21 -7.50
CA GLY A 30 -11.09 21.61 -7.84
C GLY A 30 -9.92 22.19 -7.04
N ASN A 31 -9.15 23.07 -7.64
CA ASN A 31 -8.10 23.83 -6.95
C ASN A 31 -8.68 25.05 -6.24
N SER A 32 -8.07 25.46 -5.12
CA SER A 32 -8.34 26.72 -4.45
C SER A 32 -7.02 27.45 -4.15
N THR A 33 -7.06 28.80 -4.17
CA THR A 33 -5.92 29.64 -3.81
C THR A 33 -6.02 30.22 -2.41
N GLU A 34 -7.22 30.23 -1.80
CA GLU A 34 -7.49 30.88 -0.52
C GLU A 34 -8.22 29.98 0.50
N ALA A 35 -8.63 28.79 0.08
CA ALA A 35 -9.33 27.81 0.91
C ALA A 35 -8.91 26.39 0.55
N ASP A 36 -9.57 25.39 1.12
CA ASP A 36 -9.27 23.97 0.84
C ASP A 36 -9.61 23.61 -0.61
N GLY A 37 -8.81 22.72 -1.20
CA GLY A 37 -9.10 22.11 -2.50
C GLY A 37 -10.25 21.11 -2.40
N GLY A 38 -10.85 20.76 -3.56
CA GLY A 38 -11.95 19.79 -3.62
C GLY A 38 -11.51 18.35 -3.48
N ASP A 39 -12.34 17.53 -2.85
CA ASP A 39 -12.12 16.10 -2.61
C ASP A 39 -12.59 15.22 -3.78
N ILE A 40 -11.97 14.02 -3.88
CA ILE A 40 -12.48 12.89 -4.64
C ILE A 40 -12.69 11.74 -3.68
N THR A 41 -13.93 11.24 -3.56
CA THR A 41 -14.27 10.14 -2.67
C THR A 41 -14.78 8.92 -3.45
N TRP A 42 -14.16 7.76 -3.24
CA TRP A 42 -14.58 6.48 -3.78
C TRP A 42 -15.00 5.56 -2.63
N ARG A 43 -16.26 5.16 -2.61
CA ARG A 43 -16.82 4.31 -1.56
C ARG A 43 -17.74 3.26 -2.16
N ALA A 44 -17.56 2.00 -1.79
CA ALA A 44 -18.50 0.93 -2.08
C ALA A 44 -19.69 0.97 -1.11
N GLY A 45 -20.79 0.31 -1.46
CA GLY A 45 -22.00 0.28 -0.63
C GLY A 45 -21.87 -0.63 0.59
N ASP A 46 -22.56 -0.29 1.65
CA ASP A 46 -22.69 -1.10 2.85
C ASP A 46 -23.83 -2.15 2.68
N SER A 47 -23.80 -3.23 3.47
CA SER A 47 -24.87 -4.20 3.59
C SER A 47 -25.03 -4.62 5.05
N ASP A 48 -26.30 -4.73 5.50
CA ASP A 48 -26.63 -5.17 6.85
C ASP A 48 -26.68 -6.70 6.95
N ASP A 49 -27.15 -7.39 5.90
CA ASP A 49 -27.44 -8.85 5.93
C ASP A 49 -26.55 -9.68 4.98
N ALA A 50 -25.69 -9.04 4.19
CA ALA A 50 -24.87 -9.71 3.19
C ALA A 50 -23.47 -9.09 3.11
N VAL A 51 -22.70 -9.45 2.09
CA VAL A 51 -21.36 -8.89 1.86
C VAL A 51 -21.47 -7.45 1.34
N GLY A 52 -20.74 -6.51 1.95
CA GLY A 52 -20.61 -5.15 1.45
C GLY A 52 -19.90 -5.11 0.08
N GLY A 53 -20.06 -4.01 -0.65
CA GLY A 53 -19.38 -3.79 -1.92
C GLY A 53 -17.88 -3.66 -1.76
N HIS A 54 -17.13 -3.82 -2.86
CA HIS A 54 -15.67 -3.63 -2.89
C HIS A 54 -15.27 -2.58 -3.91
N VAL A 55 -14.10 -1.98 -3.68
CA VAL A 55 -13.40 -1.10 -4.62
C VAL A 55 -12.21 -1.87 -5.19
N GLU A 56 -12.13 -1.98 -6.53
CA GLU A 56 -11.01 -2.61 -7.23
C GLU A 56 -10.27 -1.56 -8.07
N ILE A 57 -8.93 -1.54 -7.97
CA ILE A 57 -8.05 -0.70 -8.77
C ILE A 57 -6.99 -1.61 -9.41
N SER A 58 -7.00 -1.73 -10.74
CA SER A 58 -6.04 -2.53 -11.48
C SER A 58 -5.47 -1.78 -12.68
N ALA A 59 -4.18 -1.91 -12.92
CA ALA A 59 -3.52 -1.40 -14.12
C ALA A 59 -3.64 -2.39 -15.29
N GLY A 60 -3.48 -1.89 -16.50
CA GLY A 60 -3.57 -2.68 -17.74
C GLY A 60 -2.41 -3.66 -17.88
N LYS A 61 -2.68 -4.81 -18.51
CA LYS A 61 -1.68 -5.81 -18.89
C LYS A 61 -1.04 -5.47 -20.24
N SER A 62 0.18 -5.91 -20.45
CA SER A 62 0.85 -5.92 -21.75
C SER A 62 1.37 -7.33 -22.05
N VAL A 63 1.46 -7.69 -23.34
CA VAL A 63 2.04 -8.95 -23.80
C VAL A 63 3.48 -8.75 -24.27
N ASP A 64 3.72 -7.66 -25.03
CA ASP A 64 4.99 -7.44 -25.73
C ASP A 64 5.77 -6.21 -25.21
N SER A 65 5.29 -5.57 -24.12
CA SER A 65 5.91 -4.37 -23.57
C SER A 65 5.69 -4.28 -22.06
N ALA A 66 6.12 -3.20 -21.43
CA ALA A 66 5.85 -2.97 -20.02
C ALA A 66 4.34 -2.84 -19.75
N ALA A 67 3.86 -3.49 -18.69
CA ALA A 67 2.50 -3.33 -18.20
C ALA A 67 2.30 -1.97 -17.53
N GLY A 68 1.03 -1.56 -17.35
CA GLY A 68 0.70 -0.37 -16.58
C GLY A 68 1.03 -0.52 -15.09
N HIS A 69 1.12 0.59 -14.38
CA HIS A 69 1.35 0.63 -12.92
C HIS A 69 0.30 1.48 -12.21
N VAL A 70 0.13 1.22 -10.93
CA VAL A 70 -0.68 2.02 -10.00
C VAL A 70 0.27 2.83 -9.14
N THR A 71 0.08 4.16 -9.09
CA THR A 71 0.82 5.07 -8.21
C THR A 71 -0.13 5.67 -7.18
N ILE A 72 0.25 5.65 -5.91
CA ILE A 72 -0.48 6.27 -4.80
C ILE A 72 0.49 7.22 -4.10
N GLU A 73 0.18 8.51 -4.12
CA GLU A 73 1.05 9.56 -3.61
C GLU A 73 0.23 10.54 -2.75
N ALA A 74 0.75 10.92 -1.59
CA ALA A 74 0.20 12.01 -0.79
C ALA A 74 0.89 13.33 -1.16
N GLY A 75 0.17 14.43 -1.00
CA GLY A 75 0.67 15.75 -1.39
C GLY A 75 1.79 16.27 -0.47
N ASP A 76 2.70 17.03 -1.04
CA ASP A 76 3.76 17.72 -0.33
C ASP A 76 3.28 19.01 0.32
N SER A 77 3.97 19.45 1.38
CA SER A 77 3.81 20.77 1.98
C SER A 77 5.15 21.46 2.13
N THR A 78 5.20 22.76 1.82
CA THR A 78 6.40 23.59 1.98
C THR A 78 6.51 24.23 3.37
N VAL A 79 5.40 24.35 4.10
CA VAL A 79 5.33 25.06 5.40
C VAL A 79 4.68 24.21 6.50
N GLY A 80 3.68 23.41 6.14
CA GLY A 80 2.94 22.55 7.07
C GLY A 80 3.41 21.10 7.03
N THR A 81 2.59 20.22 7.61
CA THR A 81 2.79 18.77 7.53
C THR A 81 2.40 18.24 6.15
N GLY A 82 3.22 17.40 5.56
CA GLY A 82 2.90 16.67 4.33
C GLY A 82 1.71 15.72 4.50
N GLY A 83 1.10 15.31 3.41
CA GLY A 83 -0.03 14.38 3.41
C GLY A 83 0.36 12.97 3.90
N HIS A 84 -0.64 12.20 4.32
CA HIS A 84 -0.48 10.83 4.81
C HIS A 84 -1.15 9.81 3.88
N ILE A 85 -0.57 8.62 3.77
CA ILE A 85 -1.21 7.44 3.20
C ILE A 85 -1.51 6.48 4.34
N THR A 86 -2.79 6.12 4.54
CA THR A 86 -3.22 5.19 5.58
C THR A 86 -3.93 3.99 4.94
N MET A 87 -3.52 2.78 5.31
CA MET A 87 -4.17 1.53 4.90
C MET A 87 -4.61 0.78 6.16
N THR A 88 -5.91 0.53 6.29
CA THR A 88 -6.50 -0.14 7.46
C THR A 88 -7.38 -1.29 6.98
N ALA A 89 -7.15 -2.50 7.49
CA ALA A 89 -8.05 -3.62 7.32
C ALA A 89 -9.18 -3.54 8.35
N GLY A 90 -10.36 -4.12 8.03
CA GLY A 90 -11.52 -4.07 8.89
C GLY A 90 -11.43 -4.98 10.12
N ASP A 91 -12.07 -4.60 11.19
CA ASP A 91 -12.20 -5.38 12.42
C ASP A 91 -13.36 -6.38 12.32
N SER A 92 -13.32 -7.44 13.13
CA SER A 92 -14.42 -8.36 13.35
C SER A 92 -14.59 -8.66 14.84
N VAL A 93 -15.84 -8.72 15.29
CA VAL A 93 -16.18 -9.03 16.68
C VAL A 93 -16.32 -10.55 16.90
N ASN A 94 -16.85 -11.26 15.92
CA ASN A 94 -17.21 -12.68 16.06
C ASN A 94 -16.49 -13.61 15.07
N SER A 95 -15.54 -13.11 14.32
CA SER A 95 -14.80 -13.86 13.31
C SER A 95 -13.39 -13.30 13.14
N THR A 96 -12.68 -13.72 12.11
CA THR A 96 -11.34 -13.24 11.78
C THR A 96 -11.40 -11.81 11.24
N GLY A 97 -10.57 -10.90 11.76
CA GLY A 97 -10.38 -9.56 11.21
C GLY A 97 -9.76 -9.59 9.81
N GLY A 98 -9.88 -8.50 9.09
CA GLY A 98 -9.29 -8.33 7.75
C GLY A 98 -7.76 -8.38 7.79
N GLY A 99 -7.15 -8.79 6.69
CA GLY A 99 -5.70 -8.85 6.51
C GLY A 99 -5.20 -7.90 5.44
N PHE A 100 -3.89 -7.58 5.49
CA PHE A 100 -3.16 -6.90 4.44
C PHE A 100 -2.13 -7.86 3.85
N THR A 101 -2.13 -8.05 2.52
CA THR A 101 -1.18 -8.91 1.82
C THR A 101 -0.45 -8.10 0.75
N LEU A 102 0.88 -8.17 0.75
CA LEU A 102 1.73 -7.61 -0.30
C LEU A 102 2.44 -8.76 -1.02
N THR A 103 2.12 -8.96 -2.30
CA THR A 103 2.75 -9.96 -3.17
C THR A 103 3.40 -9.26 -4.35
N LEU A 104 4.63 -9.59 -4.64
CA LEU A 104 5.39 -9.03 -5.75
C LEU A 104 5.44 -10.01 -6.92
N GLY A 105 5.73 -9.49 -8.11
CA GLY A 105 5.80 -10.30 -9.32
C GLY A 105 7.05 -11.17 -9.35
N ASP A 106 6.88 -12.39 -9.86
CA ASP A 106 7.97 -13.32 -10.16
C ASP A 106 8.58 -13.00 -11.53
N SER A 107 9.84 -13.38 -11.72
CA SER A 107 10.52 -13.38 -13.01
C SER A 107 11.16 -14.73 -13.27
N VAL A 108 11.20 -15.13 -14.55
CA VAL A 108 11.84 -16.39 -15.01
C VAL A 108 13.27 -16.13 -15.49
N GLU A 109 13.53 -14.99 -16.10
CA GLU A 109 14.79 -14.70 -16.78
C GLU A 109 15.58 -13.55 -16.15
N ASP A 110 14.91 -12.66 -15.42
CA ASP A 110 15.50 -11.47 -14.77
C ASP A 110 15.22 -11.43 -13.29
N ALA A 111 15.64 -10.36 -12.61
CA ALA A 111 15.35 -10.16 -11.21
C ALA A 111 13.83 -10.02 -10.94
N ALA A 112 13.35 -10.72 -9.93
CA ALA A 112 11.98 -10.58 -9.44
C ALA A 112 11.74 -9.22 -8.76
N GLY A 113 10.45 -8.89 -8.51
CA GLY A 113 10.06 -7.67 -7.83
C GLY A 113 10.67 -7.55 -6.43
N ALA A 114 10.99 -6.33 -6.00
CA ALA A 114 11.55 -6.04 -4.67
C ALA A 114 10.66 -5.10 -3.85
N VAL A 115 10.65 -5.27 -2.52
CA VAL A 115 10.07 -4.32 -1.56
C VAL A 115 11.17 -3.42 -1.02
N ALA A 116 10.99 -2.10 -1.11
CA ALA A 116 11.82 -1.13 -0.42
C ALA A 116 10.95 -0.29 0.51
N ILE A 117 11.27 -0.25 1.81
CA ILE A 117 10.59 0.59 2.80
C ILE A 117 11.65 1.50 3.42
N THR A 118 11.50 2.80 3.21
CA THR A 118 12.45 3.80 3.71
C THR A 118 11.71 4.85 4.53
N ALA A 119 12.14 5.06 5.76
CA ALA A 119 11.66 6.16 6.58
C ALA A 119 12.36 7.47 6.17
N GLY A 120 11.66 8.59 6.33
CA GLY A 120 12.18 9.90 5.99
C GLY A 120 13.37 10.33 6.86
N SER A 121 14.28 11.10 6.30
CA SER A 121 15.39 11.74 7.02
C SER A 121 15.01 13.15 7.47
N SER A 122 15.68 13.64 8.52
CA SER A 122 15.61 15.04 8.98
C SER A 122 17.01 15.63 9.08
N THR A 123 17.15 16.91 8.74
CA THR A 123 18.40 17.64 8.88
C THR A 123 18.58 18.19 10.29
N ASP A 124 17.50 18.70 10.88
CA ASP A 124 17.55 19.50 12.13
C ASP A 124 16.76 18.86 13.28
N SER A 125 16.25 17.64 13.09
CA SER A 125 15.43 16.94 14.09
C SER A 125 15.60 15.42 13.96
N THR A 126 14.77 14.65 14.67
CA THR A 126 14.78 13.17 14.62
C THR A 126 14.29 12.65 13.27
N GLY A 127 15.02 11.74 12.66
CA GLY A 127 14.59 11.00 11.46
C GLY A 127 13.37 10.11 11.73
N GLY A 128 12.67 9.72 10.68
CA GLY A 128 11.51 8.83 10.78
C GLY A 128 11.88 7.43 11.30
N GLY A 129 10.96 6.81 12.03
CA GLY A 129 11.09 5.44 12.54
C GLY A 129 10.32 4.44 11.70
N PHE A 130 10.69 3.15 11.83
CA PHE A 130 9.97 2.00 11.30
C PHE A 130 9.66 1.03 12.44
N THR A 131 8.39 0.64 12.61
CA THR A 131 7.96 -0.27 13.68
C THR A 131 7.13 -1.41 13.10
N LEU A 132 7.43 -2.64 13.49
CA LEU A 132 6.66 -3.84 13.22
C LEU A 132 6.26 -4.48 14.55
N THR A 133 4.97 -4.69 14.77
CA THR A 133 4.44 -5.28 16.01
C THR A 133 3.45 -6.39 15.66
N ALA A 134 3.65 -7.58 16.20
CA ALA A 134 2.66 -8.64 16.15
C ALA A 134 1.60 -8.43 17.24
N GLY A 135 0.37 -8.94 17.01
CA GLY A 135 -0.74 -8.75 17.93
C GLY A 135 -0.62 -9.58 19.20
N ASP A 136 -1.18 -9.07 20.29
CA ASP A 136 -1.28 -9.77 21.57
C ASP A 136 -2.50 -10.69 21.61
N SER A 137 -2.48 -11.70 22.50
CA SER A 137 -3.62 -12.54 22.85
C SER A 137 -3.72 -12.68 24.38
N ASN A 138 -4.93 -12.58 24.92
CA ASN A 138 -5.18 -12.79 26.33
C ASN A 138 -5.38 -14.27 26.69
N ASP A 139 -6.00 -15.03 25.78
CA ASP A 139 -6.45 -16.41 26.05
C ASP A 139 -5.79 -17.47 25.15
N SER A 140 -4.86 -17.09 24.28
CA SER A 140 -4.19 -17.98 23.36
C SER A 140 -2.76 -17.50 23.07
N THR A 141 -2.12 -18.06 22.05
CA THR A 141 -0.78 -17.65 21.62
C THR A 141 -0.82 -16.30 20.92
N GLY A 142 0.05 -15.37 21.31
CA GLY A 142 0.24 -14.09 20.61
C GLY A 142 0.76 -14.29 19.19
N GLY A 143 0.63 -13.25 18.37
CA GLY A 143 1.12 -13.24 16.99
C GLY A 143 2.65 -13.39 16.92
N SER A 144 3.13 -13.95 15.82
CA SER A 144 4.57 -14.12 15.56
C SER A 144 5.07 -13.19 14.46
N PHE A 145 6.34 -12.86 14.52
CA PHE A 145 7.09 -12.19 13.47
C PHE A 145 8.15 -13.12 12.91
N THR A 146 8.11 -13.39 11.61
CA THR A 146 9.05 -14.32 10.95
C THR A 146 9.71 -13.62 9.76
N LEU A 147 11.04 -13.69 9.71
CA LEU A 147 11.86 -13.24 8.59
C LEU A 147 12.58 -14.45 8.01
N VAL A 148 12.44 -14.68 6.70
CA VAL A 148 13.12 -15.76 5.99
C VAL A 148 13.83 -15.18 4.78
N ALA A 149 15.12 -15.42 4.64
CA ALA A 149 15.85 -15.10 3.42
C ALA A 149 15.60 -16.20 2.37
N GLY A 150 15.76 -15.85 1.10
CA GLY A 150 15.52 -16.79 0.00
C GLY A 150 16.60 -17.85 -0.12
N ASP A 151 16.20 -19.04 -0.57
CA ASP A 151 17.11 -20.16 -0.87
C ASP A 151 17.70 -20.02 -2.27
N SER A 152 18.89 -20.56 -2.48
CA SER A 152 19.50 -20.76 -3.79
C SER A 152 19.87 -22.23 -4.00
N VAL A 153 19.77 -22.71 -5.23
CA VAL A 153 20.16 -24.09 -5.62
C VAL A 153 21.59 -24.14 -6.13
N LYS A 154 22.11 -23.04 -6.67
CA LYS A 154 23.42 -23.02 -7.36
C LYS A 154 24.45 -22.12 -6.70
N ASP A 155 24.01 -21.06 -6.02
CA ASP A 155 24.86 -20.06 -5.40
C ASP A 155 24.51 -19.91 -3.91
N ASP A 156 25.12 -18.96 -3.22
CA ASP A 156 24.82 -18.69 -1.82
C ASP A 156 23.35 -18.22 -1.64
N GLY A 157 22.68 -18.69 -0.61
CA GLY A 157 21.35 -18.22 -0.21
C GLY A 157 21.38 -16.77 0.27
N GLY A 158 20.19 -16.15 0.35
CA GLY A 158 20.03 -14.79 0.85
C GLY A 158 20.47 -14.64 2.31
N SER A 159 20.79 -13.42 2.73
CA SER A 159 21.25 -13.13 4.09
C SER A 159 20.39 -12.06 4.77
N PHE A 160 20.40 -12.08 6.10
CA PHE A 160 19.91 -10.99 6.96
C PHE A 160 21.08 -10.21 7.53
N THR A 161 20.96 -8.87 7.49
CA THR A 161 21.97 -8.00 8.06
C THR A 161 21.31 -6.89 8.88
N PHE A 162 21.75 -6.70 10.12
CA PHE A 162 21.27 -5.67 11.02
C PHE A 162 22.42 -4.75 11.41
N TYR A 163 22.24 -3.44 11.26
CA TYR A 163 23.21 -2.43 11.67
C TYR A 163 22.58 -1.46 12.65
N GLY A 164 23.27 -1.13 13.74
CA GLY A 164 23.00 0.09 14.50
C GLY A 164 23.42 1.33 13.70
N GLY A 165 22.79 2.46 13.96
CA GLY A 165 23.16 3.73 13.33
C GLY A 165 24.53 4.22 13.83
N ASN A 166 25.30 4.89 12.99
CA ASN A 166 26.56 5.53 13.38
C ASN A 166 26.32 6.98 13.85
N SER A 167 27.13 7.43 14.82
CA SER A 167 27.26 8.83 15.18
C SER A 167 28.71 9.28 14.98
N THR A 168 28.90 10.55 14.64
CA THR A 168 30.23 11.18 14.55
C THR A 168 30.61 11.94 15.83
N GLU A 169 29.64 12.25 16.68
CA GLU A 169 29.80 13.10 17.88
C GLU A 169 29.31 12.45 19.17
N ALA A 170 28.66 11.30 19.09
CA ALA A 170 28.12 10.56 20.23
C ALA A 170 28.20 9.04 19.99
N ASP A 171 27.65 8.24 20.89
CA ASP A 171 27.58 6.79 20.75
C ASP A 171 26.62 6.42 19.59
N GLY A 172 26.97 5.37 18.84
CA GLY A 172 26.12 4.79 17.81
C GLY A 172 24.90 4.06 18.43
N GLY A 173 23.94 3.70 17.60
CA GLY A 173 22.75 2.96 18.01
C GLY A 173 23.04 1.49 18.29
N ASP A 174 22.34 0.91 19.27
CA ASP A 174 22.47 -0.49 19.69
C ASP A 174 21.51 -1.41 18.95
N ILE A 175 21.89 -2.68 18.81
CA ILE A 175 21.01 -3.79 18.44
C ILE A 175 20.76 -4.61 19.71
N THR A 176 19.50 -4.65 20.17
CA THR A 176 19.12 -5.35 21.40
C THR A 176 18.18 -6.54 21.08
N TRP A 177 18.54 -7.72 21.59
CA TRP A 177 17.73 -8.94 21.57
C TRP A 177 17.26 -9.29 22.97
N ARG A 178 15.98 -9.63 23.12
CA ARG A 178 15.38 -10.07 24.41
C ARG A 178 14.63 -11.38 24.24
#